data_8191045724152c6e44c42b7ef0848795
#
_entry.id   8191045724152c6e44c42b7ef0848795
#
_cell.length_a   1.000
_cell.length_b   1.000
_cell.length_c   1.000
_cell.angle_alpha   90.00
_cell.angle_beta   90.00
_cell.angle_gamma   90.00
#
_symmetry.space_group_name_H-M   'P 1'
#
loop_
_entity.id
_entity.type
_entity.pdbx_description
1 polymer ?
#
loop_
_entity_poly.entity_id
_entity_poly.type
_entity_poly.pdbx_seq_one_letter_code
_entity_poly.pdbx_strand_id
1 'polypeptide(L)'
;VSVAKGKFYIFPVSDLHLGHEKFNSEFFKFWDKTFRETSKNKCIYLLGDLIDNPSSRIGAFDSSMSTEDSVQQVIDLFRPHKKYVRFCATGNHERRTKKDFNLDVTKIIAERLGAKYTSNDFFDKLEINGKELIVYGKHGTRFSKSPQLAMRGFIQDMSSIHADLCMMGHNHFSEFSSKYIRDYNGGKRRYYCFTGHFLNYENSYAHNQGKDMSLCGFQRLEVTNNGSINSKNYYLDEVK
;
A
#
# COMPACT_ATOMS: atom_id res chain seq x y z
N VAL A 1 4.73 -18.26 8.46
CA VAL A 1 5.91 -18.34 7.59
C VAL A 1 5.47 -18.96 6.27
N SER A 2 5.59 -18.24 5.16
CA SER A 2 5.35 -18.83 3.83
C SER A 2 6.69 -19.25 3.23
N VAL A 3 6.82 -20.53 2.92
CA VAL A 3 8.00 -21.07 2.23
C VAL A 3 7.70 -21.04 0.73
N ALA A 4 8.47 -20.27 -0.03
CA ALA A 4 8.35 -20.19 -1.48
C ALA A 4 9.67 -20.59 -2.14
N LYS A 5 9.57 -21.29 -3.25
CA LYS A 5 10.72 -21.58 -4.13
C LYS A 5 10.56 -20.79 -5.44
N GLY A 6 11.66 -20.24 -5.94
CA GLY A 6 11.67 -19.43 -7.14
C GLY A 6 11.38 -17.95 -6.87
N LYS A 7 10.95 -17.21 -7.89
CA LYS A 7 10.56 -15.81 -7.75
C LYS A 7 9.32 -15.66 -6.87
N PHE A 8 9.34 -14.67 -6.01
CA PHE A 8 8.21 -14.32 -5.15
C PHE A 8 7.79 -12.86 -5.41
N TYR A 9 6.50 -12.58 -5.39
CA TYR A 9 5.98 -11.25 -5.70
C TYR A 9 5.22 -10.66 -4.53
N ILE A 10 5.49 -9.39 -4.26
CA ILE A 10 4.81 -8.60 -3.22
C ILE A 10 4.03 -7.49 -3.91
N PHE A 11 2.74 -7.39 -3.57
CA PHE A 11 1.84 -6.33 -4.02
C PHE A 11 1.45 -5.48 -2.81
N PRO A 12 2.16 -4.38 -2.55
CA PRO A 12 1.71 -3.41 -1.58
C PRO A 12 0.58 -2.57 -2.18
N VAL A 13 -0.50 -2.41 -1.44
CA VAL A 13 -1.69 -1.65 -1.84
C VAL A 13 -2.09 -0.72 -0.71
N SER A 14 -2.27 0.56 -1.02
CA SER A 14 -2.86 1.56 -0.14
C SER A 14 -3.59 2.62 -0.94
N ASP A 15 -4.18 3.56 -0.25
CA ASP A 15 -4.71 4.79 -0.85
C ASP A 15 -5.69 4.50 -2.01
N LEU A 16 -6.60 3.52 -1.79
CA LEU A 16 -7.71 3.24 -2.70
C LEU A 16 -8.76 4.33 -2.62
N HIS A 17 -9.03 4.80 -1.39
CA HIS A 17 -10.08 5.78 -1.10
C HIS A 17 -11.44 5.39 -1.70
N LEU A 18 -11.84 4.12 -1.51
CA LEU A 18 -13.17 3.69 -1.95
C LEU A 18 -14.26 4.53 -1.29
N GLY A 19 -15.20 4.98 -2.10
CA GLY A 19 -16.19 5.99 -1.71
C GLY A 19 -15.87 7.40 -2.19
N HIS A 20 -14.63 7.70 -2.56
CA HIS A 20 -14.28 8.96 -3.20
C HIS A 20 -14.67 8.94 -4.69
N GLU A 21 -15.23 10.06 -5.21
CA GLU A 21 -15.66 10.16 -6.62
C GLU A 21 -14.51 9.94 -7.62
N LYS A 22 -13.27 10.17 -7.21
CA LYS A 22 -12.07 10.02 -8.05
C LYS A 22 -11.47 8.61 -8.01
N PHE A 23 -12.05 7.67 -7.27
CA PHE A 23 -11.58 6.28 -7.31
C PHE A 23 -11.65 5.73 -8.74
N ASN A 24 -10.51 5.26 -9.24
CA ASN A 24 -10.40 4.73 -10.60
C ASN A 24 -10.62 3.21 -10.63
N SER A 25 -11.85 2.80 -10.88
CA SER A 25 -12.22 1.38 -10.93
C SER A 25 -11.56 0.63 -12.09
N GLU A 26 -11.31 1.29 -13.24
CA GLU A 26 -10.65 0.66 -14.37
C GLU A 26 -9.17 0.39 -14.07
N PHE A 27 -8.52 1.31 -13.38
CA PHE A 27 -7.15 1.10 -12.93
C PHE A 27 -7.05 -0.02 -11.87
N PHE A 28 -8.06 -0.14 -10.99
CA PHE A 28 -8.13 -1.27 -10.08
C PHE A 28 -8.34 -2.60 -10.82
N LYS A 29 -9.16 -2.64 -11.86
CA LYS A 29 -9.31 -3.83 -12.73
C LYS A 29 -7.98 -4.22 -13.38
N PHE A 30 -7.18 -3.23 -13.80
CA PHE A 30 -5.85 -3.47 -14.35
C PHE A 30 -4.90 -4.04 -13.29
N TRP A 31 -4.94 -3.53 -12.05
CA TRP A 31 -4.23 -4.13 -10.92
C TRP A 31 -4.68 -5.58 -10.68
N ASP A 32 -5.98 -5.85 -10.64
CA ASP A 32 -6.54 -7.20 -10.43
C ASP A 32 -6.07 -8.18 -11.53
N LYS A 33 -6.13 -7.75 -12.80
CA LYS A 33 -5.60 -8.52 -13.92
C LYS A 33 -4.12 -8.82 -13.74
N THR A 34 -3.30 -7.80 -13.48
CA THR A 34 -1.86 -7.94 -13.25
C THR A 34 -1.56 -8.89 -12.10
N PHE A 35 -2.33 -8.78 -11.01
CA PHE A 35 -2.22 -9.67 -9.88
C PHE A 35 -2.54 -11.12 -10.27
N ARG A 36 -3.63 -11.38 -10.97
CA ARG A 36 -4.05 -12.74 -11.40
C ARG A 36 -3.03 -13.38 -12.32
N GLU A 37 -2.50 -12.65 -13.28
CA GLU A 37 -1.51 -13.11 -14.26
C GLU A 37 -0.12 -13.37 -13.64
N THR A 38 0.18 -12.78 -12.49
CA THR A 38 1.42 -13.04 -11.76
C THR A 38 1.41 -14.43 -11.13
N SER A 39 2.56 -15.09 -11.06
CA SER A 39 2.71 -16.45 -10.52
C SER A 39 2.08 -16.61 -9.12
N LYS A 40 1.82 -17.88 -8.70
CA LYS A 40 1.15 -18.17 -7.42
C LYS A 40 1.99 -17.81 -6.19
N ASN A 41 3.32 -17.67 -6.34
CA ASN A 41 4.21 -17.27 -5.25
C ASN A 41 4.11 -15.75 -5.06
N LYS A 42 3.09 -15.30 -4.35
CA LYS A 42 2.83 -13.86 -4.14
C LYS A 42 2.07 -13.59 -2.86
N CYS A 43 2.10 -12.33 -2.42
CA CYS A 43 1.28 -11.84 -1.32
C CYS A 43 0.84 -10.39 -1.53
N ILE A 44 -0.14 -9.97 -0.74
CA ILE A 44 -0.70 -8.61 -0.70
C ILE A 44 -0.51 -8.08 0.73
N TYR A 45 -0.10 -6.82 0.82
CA TYR A 45 -0.14 -6.02 2.04
C TYR A 45 -1.06 -4.82 1.82
N LEU A 46 -2.10 -4.68 2.64
CA LEU A 46 -3.01 -3.54 2.62
C LEU A 46 -2.53 -2.53 3.66
N LEU A 47 -2.12 -1.35 3.20
CA LEU A 47 -1.38 -0.36 3.99
C LEU A 47 -2.21 0.92 4.29
N GLY A 48 -3.52 0.77 4.42
CA GLY A 48 -4.44 1.82 4.86
C GLY A 48 -4.95 2.75 3.76
N ASP A 49 -5.83 3.65 4.17
CA ASP A 49 -6.65 4.51 3.30
C ASP A 49 -7.33 3.71 2.18
N LEU A 50 -7.90 2.56 2.57
CA LEU A 50 -8.66 1.69 1.67
C LEU A 50 -10.04 2.27 1.37
N ILE A 51 -10.60 3.04 2.32
CA ILE A 51 -11.87 3.77 2.17
C ILE A 51 -11.62 5.27 2.33
N ASP A 52 -12.42 6.09 1.68
CA ASP A 52 -12.33 7.53 1.81
C ASP A 52 -12.83 8.03 3.16
N ASN A 53 -13.89 7.42 3.67
CA ASN A 53 -14.43 7.65 4.99
C ASN A 53 -14.49 9.15 5.38
N PRO A 54 -15.26 9.97 4.63
CA PRO A 54 -15.34 11.40 4.89
C PRO A 54 -15.94 11.66 6.27
N SER A 55 -15.45 12.69 6.95
CA SER A 55 -16.09 13.19 8.16
C SER A 55 -17.05 14.34 7.83
N SER A 56 -17.98 14.65 8.74
CA SER A 56 -18.86 15.81 8.59
C SER A 56 -18.14 17.15 8.39
N ARG A 57 -16.84 17.18 8.63
CA ARG A 57 -15.98 18.37 8.53
C ARG A 57 -15.09 18.39 7.29
N ILE A 58 -14.78 17.23 6.70
CA ILE A 58 -13.80 17.11 5.63
C ILE A 58 -14.30 16.10 4.60
N GLY A 59 -14.47 16.54 3.35
CA GLY A 59 -14.72 15.67 2.20
C GLY A 59 -16.12 15.05 2.11
N ALA A 60 -17.09 15.49 2.93
CA ALA A 60 -18.46 14.93 2.91
C ALA A 60 -19.17 15.11 1.56
N PHE A 61 -18.77 16.10 0.77
CA PHE A 61 -19.36 16.38 -0.54
C PHE A 61 -18.74 15.56 -1.68
N ASP A 62 -17.54 14.99 -1.47
CA ASP A 62 -16.81 14.22 -2.48
C ASP A 62 -17.04 12.70 -2.32
N SER A 63 -17.87 12.30 -1.34
CA SER A 63 -18.19 10.91 -1.09
C SER A 63 -19.39 10.46 -1.93
N SER A 64 -19.19 9.38 -2.67
CA SER A 64 -20.22 8.75 -3.51
C SER A 64 -20.97 7.61 -2.82
N MET A 65 -20.54 7.18 -1.62
CA MET A 65 -21.16 6.08 -0.88
C MET A 65 -20.97 6.17 0.63
N SER A 66 -21.74 5.37 1.38
CA SER A 66 -21.60 5.28 2.83
C SER A 66 -20.30 4.61 3.26
N THR A 67 -19.90 4.81 4.52
CA THR A 67 -18.74 4.11 5.10
C THR A 67 -18.95 2.59 5.09
N GLU A 68 -20.17 2.13 5.39
CA GLU A 68 -20.52 0.70 5.38
C GLU A 68 -20.36 0.09 3.99
N ASP A 69 -20.91 0.75 2.96
CA ASP A 69 -20.79 0.31 1.56
C ASP A 69 -19.33 0.30 1.10
N SER A 70 -18.55 1.31 1.49
CA SER A 70 -17.12 1.40 1.16
C SER A 70 -16.34 0.23 1.79
N VAL A 71 -16.62 -0.09 3.06
CA VAL A 71 -16.02 -1.25 3.74
C VAL A 71 -16.40 -2.56 3.06
N GLN A 72 -17.69 -2.73 2.73
CA GLN A 72 -18.16 -3.92 2.03
C GLN A 72 -17.51 -4.05 0.65
N GLN A 73 -17.38 -2.95 -0.07
CA GLN A 73 -16.73 -2.95 -1.39
C GLN A 73 -15.24 -3.33 -1.31
N VAL A 74 -14.49 -2.83 -0.31
CA VAL A 74 -13.09 -3.30 -0.08
C VAL A 74 -13.07 -4.80 0.11
N ILE A 75 -13.95 -5.33 0.96
CA ILE A 75 -14.03 -6.77 1.22
C ILE A 75 -14.30 -7.53 -0.07
N ASP A 76 -15.24 -7.07 -0.88
CA ASP A 76 -15.64 -7.74 -2.12
C ASP A 76 -14.52 -7.72 -3.18
N LEU A 77 -13.79 -6.61 -3.30
CA LEU A 77 -12.65 -6.49 -4.21
C LEU A 77 -11.51 -7.45 -3.84
N PHE A 78 -11.22 -7.63 -2.54
CA PHE A 78 -10.11 -8.49 -2.11
C PHE A 78 -10.52 -9.91 -1.75
N ARG A 79 -11.81 -10.23 -1.62
CA ARG A 79 -12.31 -11.59 -1.30
C ARG A 79 -11.78 -12.67 -2.25
N PRO A 80 -11.70 -12.47 -3.60
CA PRO A 80 -11.11 -13.45 -4.51
C PRO A 80 -9.62 -13.73 -4.23
N HIS A 81 -8.95 -12.79 -3.57
CA HIS A 81 -7.52 -12.81 -3.27
C HIS A 81 -7.20 -13.03 -1.79
N LYS A 82 -8.19 -13.29 -0.93
CA LYS A 82 -8.04 -13.34 0.53
C LYS A 82 -6.89 -14.20 1.04
N LYS A 83 -6.60 -15.33 0.39
CA LYS A 83 -5.50 -16.22 0.76
C LYS A 83 -4.11 -15.61 0.58
N TYR A 84 -4.00 -14.52 -0.15
CA TYR A 84 -2.75 -13.80 -0.40
C TYR A 84 -2.60 -12.56 0.47
N VAL A 85 -3.69 -12.09 1.10
CA VAL A 85 -3.67 -10.91 1.98
C VAL A 85 -3.05 -11.29 3.32
N ARG A 86 -1.91 -10.69 3.64
CA ARG A 86 -1.17 -11.00 4.87
C ARG A 86 -1.50 -10.05 6.01
N PHE A 87 -1.54 -8.76 5.74
CA PHE A 87 -1.79 -7.70 6.72
C PHE A 87 -2.73 -6.65 6.17
N CYS A 88 -3.55 -6.09 7.08
CA CYS A 88 -4.32 -4.86 6.90
C CYS A 88 -3.87 -3.86 7.97
N ALA A 89 -3.18 -2.80 7.56
CA ALA A 89 -2.82 -1.68 8.41
C ALA A 89 -3.84 -0.55 8.29
N THR A 90 -4.08 0.15 9.39
CA THR A 90 -5.04 1.27 9.43
C THR A 90 -4.40 2.54 8.87
N GLY A 91 -5.09 3.19 7.93
CA GLY A 91 -4.76 4.53 7.44
C GLY A 91 -5.39 5.66 8.28
N ASN A 92 -5.12 6.89 7.88
CA ASN A 92 -5.69 8.04 8.59
C ASN A 92 -7.19 8.23 8.30
N HIS A 93 -7.69 7.77 7.14
CA HIS A 93 -9.10 7.83 6.82
C HIS A 93 -9.92 6.84 7.67
N GLU A 94 -9.49 5.60 7.84
CA GLU A 94 -10.16 4.64 8.72
C GLU A 94 -10.12 5.08 10.19
N ARG A 95 -9.07 5.78 10.63
CA ARG A 95 -8.97 6.29 12.01
C ARG A 95 -10.05 7.30 12.36
N ARG A 96 -10.66 7.97 11.39
CA ARG A 96 -11.78 8.91 11.62
C ARG A 96 -12.94 8.18 12.27
N THR A 97 -13.37 7.05 11.73
CA THR A 97 -14.48 6.24 12.29
C THR A 97 -14.13 5.72 13.69
N LYS A 98 -12.89 5.30 13.92
CA LYS A 98 -12.46 4.86 15.24
C LYS A 98 -12.49 5.99 16.25
N LYS A 99 -12.05 7.19 15.86
CA LYS A 99 -12.05 8.38 16.73
C LYS A 99 -13.47 8.85 17.04
N ASP A 100 -14.34 8.90 16.04
CA ASP A 100 -15.66 9.53 16.16
C ASP A 100 -16.71 8.55 16.73
N PHE A 101 -16.60 7.25 16.45
CA PHE A 101 -17.61 6.22 16.78
C PHE A 101 -17.04 5.03 17.51
N ASN A 102 -15.75 5.00 17.85
CA ASN A 102 -15.06 3.84 18.45
C ASN A 102 -15.19 2.55 17.59
N LEU A 103 -15.38 2.69 16.29
CA LEU A 103 -15.51 1.58 15.35
C LEU A 103 -14.25 1.44 14.49
N ASP A 104 -13.59 0.30 14.57
CA ASP A 104 -12.37 0.00 13.82
C ASP A 104 -12.70 -0.76 12.52
N VAL A 105 -12.94 -0.01 11.46
CA VAL A 105 -13.32 -0.57 10.15
C VAL A 105 -12.20 -1.39 9.51
N THR A 106 -10.93 -1.04 9.74
CA THR A 106 -9.79 -1.84 9.25
C THR A 106 -9.76 -3.22 9.88
N LYS A 107 -10.09 -3.31 11.17
CA LYS A 107 -10.18 -4.58 11.87
C LYS A 107 -11.28 -5.47 11.27
N ILE A 108 -12.44 -4.89 10.94
CA ILE A 108 -13.53 -5.60 10.27
C ILE A 108 -13.07 -6.14 8.89
N ILE A 109 -12.42 -5.30 8.09
CA ILE A 109 -11.88 -5.70 6.77
C ILE A 109 -10.89 -6.86 6.94
N ALA A 110 -9.94 -6.74 7.87
CA ALA A 110 -8.93 -7.76 8.11
C ALA A 110 -9.56 -9.11 8.52
N GLU A 111 -10.51 -9.10 9.43
CA GLU A 111 -11.23 -10.30 9.89
C GLU A 111 -11.99 -10.98 8.74
N ARG A 112 -12.68 -10.22 7.90
CA ARG A 112 -13.44 -10.74 6.75
C ARG A 112 -12.53 -11.31 5.66
N LEU A 113 -11.33 -10.78 5.52
CA LEU A 113 -10.32 -11.28 4.58
C LEU A 113 -9.43 -12.39 5.17
N GLY A 114 -9.50 -12.64 6.47
CA GLY A 114 -8.62 -13.59 7.17
C GLY A 114 -7.17 -13.11 7.25
N ALA A 115 -6.95 -11.80 7.21
CA ALA A 115 -5.64 -11.16 7.27
C ALA A 115 -5.30 -10.73 8.70
N LYS A 116 -4.01 -10.54 8.98
CA LYS A 116 -3.58 -9.94 10.24
C LYS A 116 -3.90 -8.45 10.26
N TYR A 117 -4.42 -7.98 11.39
CA TYR A 117 -4.74 -6.57 11.62
C TYR A 117 -3.63 -5.86 12.39
N THR A 118 -3.40 -4.58 12.04
CA THR A 118 -2.62 -3.65 12.86
C THR A 118 -3.20 -2.24 12.79
N SER A 119 -3.17 -1.54 13.92
CA SER A 119 -3.61 -0.13 13.97
C SER A 119 -2.52 0.86 13.56
N ASN A 120 -1.26 0.44 13.48
CA ASN A 120 -0.12 1.33 13.19
C ASN A 120 0.80 0.75 12.11
N ASP A 121 1.70 -0.12 12.52
CA ASP A 121 2.74 -0.72 11.70
C ASP A 121 2.84 -2.22 11.97
N PHE A 122 3.61 -2.91 11.17
CA PHE A 122 3.86 -4.32 11.35
C PHE A 122 5.23 -4.73 10.87
N PHE A 123 5.73 -5.81 11.45
CA PHE A 123 6.78 -6.63 10.89
C PHE A 123 6.19 -7.95 10.41
N ASP A 124 6.63 -8.39 9.24
CA ASP A 124 6.33 -9.72 8.72
C ASP A 124 7.62 -10.40 8.27
N LYS A 125 7.65 -11.70 8.44
CA LYS A 125 8.78 -12.55 8.05
C LYS A 125 8.33 -13.48 6.93
N LEU A 126 9.00 -13.36 5.79
CA LEU A 126 8.84 -14.25 4.66
C LEU A 126 10.07 -15.15 4.56
N GLU A 127 9.86 -16.42 4.28
CA GLU A 127 10.93 -17.35 3.92
C GLU A 127 10.83 -17.65 2.43
N ILE A 128 11.85 -17.21 1.68
CA ILE A 128 11.90 -17.32 0.22
C ILE A 128 13.22 -17.96 -0.17
N ASN A 129 13.18 -19.12 -0.81
CA ASN A 129 14.38 -19.89 -1.21
C ASN A 129 15.34 -20.18 -0.05
N GLY A 130 14.81 -20.44 1.15
CA GLY A 130 15.59 -20.69 2.36
C GLY A 130 16.26 -19.44 2.96
N LYS A 131 15.92 -18.26 2.48
CA LYS A 131 16.37 -16.98 3.04
C LYS A 131 15.21 -16.26 3.69
N GLU A 132 15.50 -15.60 4.82
CA GLU A 132 14.54 -14.73 5.48
C GLU A 132 14.53 -13.36 4.82
N LEU A 133 13.33 -12.82 4.60
CA LEU A 133 13.08 -11.44 4.21
C LEU A 133 12.18 -10.81 5.28
N ILE A 134 12.72 -9.81 5.97
CA ILE A 134 11.96 -9.04 6.96
C ILE A 134 11.32 -7.85 6.26
N VAL A 135 9.99 -7.83 6.32
CA VAL A 135 9.15 -6.78 5.74
C VAL A 135 8.61 -5.91 6.85
N TYR A 136 8.73 -4.61 6.71
CA TYR A 136 8.09 -3.61 7.55
C TYR A 136 7.09 -2.82 6.73
N GLY A 137 5.90 -2.57 7.27
CA GLY A 137 4.88 -1.79 6.61
C GLY A 137 4.10 -0.88 7.55
N LYS A 138 3.75 0.29 7.08
CA LYS A 138 2.86 1.25 7.74
C LYS A 138 2.15 2.12 6.72
N HIS A 139 1.06 2.79 7.14
CA HIS A 139 0.41 3.77 6.26
C HIS A 139 1.26 5.04 6.11
N GLY A 140 1.78 5.59 7.17
CA GLY A 140 2.48 6.88 7.17
C GLY A 140 1.67 8.00 7.81
N THR A 141 2.33 9.14 8.03
CA THR A 141 1.71 10.30 8.69
C THR A 141 2.22 11.65 8.17
N ARG A 142 3.31 11.65 7.40
CA ARG A 142 3.92 12.88 6.87
C ARG A 142 3.60 12.98 5.39
N PHE A 143 3.11 14.12 4.99
CA PHE A 143 2.90 14.48 3.59
C PHE A 143 4.07 15.31 3.06
N SER A 144 4.50 15.04 1.83
CA SER A 144 5.45 15.87 1.09
C SER A 144 4.92 16.10 -0.31
N LYS A 145 5.15 17.28 -0.87
CA LYS A 145 4.79 17.61 -2.25
C LYS A 145 5.79 17.07 -3.28
N SER A 146 7.02 16.74 -2.86
CA SER A 146 8.07 16.24 -3.73
C SER A 146 8.34 14.76 -3.43
N PRO A 147 8.28 13.86 -4.44
CA PRO A 147 8.62 12.45 -4.28
C PRO A 147 10.02 12.23 -3.69
N GLN A 148 11.00 13.03 -4.12
CA GLN A 148 12.40 12.92 -3.66
C GLN A 148 12.53 13.27 -2.17
N LEU A 149 11.87 14.36 -1.73
CA LEU A 149 11.87 14.76 -0.32
C LEU A 149 11.09 13.77 0.54
N ALA A 150 9.96 13.26 0.03
CA ALA A 150 9.21 12.20 0.69
C ALA A 150 10.07 10.95 0.90
N MET A 151 10.75 10.47 -0.15
CA MET A 151 11.60 9.29 -0.09
C MET A 151 12.80 9.50 0.85
N ARG A 152 13.44 10.68 0.81
CA ARG A 152 14.51 11.01 1.75
C ARG A 152 14.04 10.97 3.21
N GLY A 153 12.89 11.58 3.49
CA GLY A 153 12.28 11.55 4.83
C GLY A 153 11.92 10.13 5.27
N PHE A 154 11.34 9.32 4.38
CA PHE A 154 11.02 7.92 4.64
C PHE A 154 12.27 7.10 4.99
N ILE A 155 13.34 7.21 4.21
CA ILE A 155 14.62 6.53 4.47
C ILE A 155 15.19 6.94 5.84
N GLN A 156 15.09 8.21 6.21
CA GLN A 156 15.54 8.73 7.48
C GLN A 156 14.68 8.20 8.64
N ASP A 157 13.37 8.23 8.52
CA ASP A 157 12.42 7.72 9.54
C ASP A 157 12.61 6.21 9.77
N MET A 158 13.02 5.47 8.73
CA MET A 158 13.28 4.02 8.83
C MET A 158 14.70 3.66 9.26
N SER A 159 15.52 4.63 9.64
CA SER A 159 16.94 4.38 9.99
C SER A 159 17.11 3.40 11.16
N SER A 160 16.23 3.45 12.15
CA SER A 160 16.20 2.56 13.33
C SER A 160 15.42 1.26 13.13
N ILE A 161 14.72 1.09 11.99
CA ILE A 161 13.94 -0.09 11.70
C ILE A 161 14.82 -1.17 11.08
N HIS A 162 14.88 -2.35 11.68
CA HIS A 162 15.65 -3.49 11.18
C HIS A 162 14.79 -4.36 10.26
N ALA A 163 14.58 -3.91 9.02
CA ALA A 163 13.86 -4.64 7.98
C ALA A 163 14.64 -4.59 6.66
N ASP A 164 14.39 -5.55 5.77
CA ASP A 164 14.97 -5.62 4.43
C ASP A 164 14.17 -4.81 3.44
N LEU A 165 12.84 -4.82 3.59
CA LEU A 165 11.88 -4.04 2.80
C LEU A 165 11.01 -3.21 3.73
N CYS A 166 11.00 -1.90 3.52
CA CYS A 166 10.10 -0.95 4.18
C CYS A 166 9.07 -0.44 3.17
N MET A 167 7.78 -0.50 3.50
CA MET A 167 6.69 -0.07 2.64
C MET A 167 5.84 1.00 3.35
N MET A 168 5.39 2.01 2.61
CA MET A 168 4.57 3.10 3.14
C MET A 168 3.58 3.60 2.08
N GLY A 169 2.34 3.88 2.50
CA GLY A 169 1.31 4.59 1.74
C GLY A 169 1.30 6.10 1.99
N HIS A 170 0.11 6.72 2.01
CA HIS A 170 -0.20 8.09 2.42
C HIS A 170 0.30 9.21 1.48
N ASN A 171 1.46 9.09 0.90
CA ASN A 171 2.04 10.14 0.06
C ASN A 171 1.55 10.12 -1.39
N HIS A 172 0.79 9.11 -1.79
CA HIS A 172 0.26 8.92 -3.15
C HIS A 172 1.35 8.86 -4.23
N PHE A 173 2.59 8.54 -3.87
CA PHE A 173 3.66 8.30 -4.83
C PHE A 173 3.85 6.81 -5.08
N SER A 174 4.19 6.46 -6.32
CA SER A 174 4.60 5.10 -6.70
C SER A 174 6.10 5.11 -6.94
N GLU A 175 6.88 5.04 -5.85
CA GLU A 175 8.33 5.22 -5.90
C GLU A 175 9.05 4.05 -5.21
N PHE A 176 10.21 3.68 -5.75
CA PHE A 176 11.03 2.62 -5.19
C PHE A 176 12.50 3.05 -5.13
N SER A 177 13.12 2.80 -3.98
CA SER A 177 14.52 3.15 -3.74
C SER A 177 15.23 2.06 -2.96
N SER A 178 16.54 2.07 -2.97
CA SER A 178 17.34 1.20 -2.12
C SER A 178 18.59 1.89 -1.60
N LYS A 179 19.02 1.48 -0.41
CA LYS A 179 20.24 1.98 0.22
C LYS A 179 21.08 0.80 0.68
N TYR A 180 22.38 0.84 0.43
CA TYR A 180 23.32 -0.09 1.01
C TYR A 180 23.70 0.35 2.43
N ILE A 181 23.44 -0.51 3.41
CA ILE A 181 23.70 -0.24 4.83
C ILE A 181 24.85 -1.14 5.25
N ARG A 182 25.93 -0.53 5.72
CA ARG A 182 27.07 -1.23 6.30
C ARG A 182 26.87 -1.44 7.81
N ASP A 183 27.20 -2.62 8.28
CA ASP A 183 27.30 -2.97 9.69
C ASP A 183 28.60 -3.74 9.95
N TYR A 184 28.81 -4.17 11.20
CA TYR A 184 30.01 -4.92 11.60
C TYR A 184 30.17 -6.25 10.84
N ASN A 185 29.10 -6.88 10.44
CA ASN A 185 29.08 -8.18 9.72
C ASN A 185 29.16 -8.05 8.20
N GLY A 186 29.43 -6.84 7.69
CA GLY A 186 29.47 -6.54 6.27
C GLY A 186 28.47 -5.47 5.88
N GLY A 187 27.53 -5.78 4.99
CA GLY A 187 26.47 -4.85 4.64
C GLY A 187 25.41 -5.50 3.80
N LYS A 188 24.22 -4.95 3.88
CA LYS A 188 23.09 -5.41 3.10
C LYS A 188 22.36 -4.25 2.44
N ARG A 189 21.65 -4.56 1.35
CA ARG A 189 20.75 -3.62 0.69
C ARG A 189 19.42 -3.63 1.40
N ARG A 190 18.93 -2.44 1.77
CA ARG A 190 17.57 -2.22 2.26
C ARG A 190 16.76 -1.53 1.18
N TYR A 191 15.50 -1.91 1.06
CA TYR A 191 14.59 -1.42 0.04
C TYR A 191 13.47 -0.59 0.67
N TYR A 192 13.02 0.44 -0.06
CA TYR A 192 11.99 1.39 0.35
C TYR A 192 10.98 1.53 -0.78
N CYS A 193 9.69 1.39 -0.46
CA CYS A 193 8.61 1.39 -1.42
C CYS A 193 7.49 2.31 -0.95
N PHE A 194 7.17 3.33 -1.71
CA PHE A 194 5.89 4.00 -1.67
C PHE A 194 4.92 3.25 -2.58
N THR A 195 3.73 2.93 -2.07
CA THR A 195 2.81 1.98 -2.67
C THR A 195 2.04 2.50 -3.87
N GLY A 196 1.95 3.82 -4.05
CA GLY A 196 1.08 4.46 -5.03
C GLY A 196 -0.32 4.71 -4.51
N HIS A 197 -1.27 4.96 -5.41
CA HIS A 197 -2.68 5.24 -5.11
C HIS A 197 -3.57 4.92 -6.31
N PHE A 198 -4.91 4.95 -6.09
CA PHE A 198 -5.92 4.61 -7.10
C PHE A 198 -6.88 5.76 -7.41
N LEU A 199 -6.50 7.01 -7.12
CA LEU A 199 -7.30 8.19 -7.40
C LEU A 199 -6.85 8.85 -8.71
N ASN A 200 -7.81 9.11 -9.59
CA ASN A 200 -7.57 9.94 -10.78
C ASN A 200 -7.81 11.42 -10.44
N TYR A 201 -6.73 12.17 -10.30
CA TYR A 201 -6.82 13.59 -9.97
C TYR A 201 -7.00 14.51 -11.18
N GLU A 202 -7.02 14.01 -12.40
CA GLU A 202 -7.31 14.84 -13.57
C GLU A 202 -8.60 15.61 -13.37
N ASN A 203 -8.57 16.91 -13.65
CA ASN A 203 -9.69 17.84 -13.45
C ASN A 203 -10.19 17.95 -11.99
N SER A 204 -9.38 17.58 -11.01
CA SER A 204 -9.71 17.75 -9.59
C SER A 204 -9.42 19.18 -9.09
N TYR A 205 -9.97 19.51 -7.91
CA TYR A 205 -9.64 20.76 -7.22
C TYR A 205 -8.12 20.89 -6.96
N ALA A 206 -7.43 19.79 -6.68
CA ALA A 206 -5.99 19.78 -6.47
C ALA A 206 -5.23 20.10 -7.78
N HIS A 207 -5.69 19.58 -8.93
CA HIS A 207 -5.18 19.92 -10.26
C HIS A 207 -5.36 21.42 -10.55
N ASN A 208 -6.54 21.96 -10.26
CA ASN A 208 -6.84 23.38 -10.47
C ASN A 208 -6.01 24.32 -9.57
N GLN A 209 -5.46 23.83 -8.47
CA GLN A 209 -4.55 24.57 -7.61
C GLN A 209 -3.06 24.45 -8.01
N GLY A 210 -2.73 23.83 -9.14
CA GLY A 210 -1.36 23.64 -9.59
C GLY A 210 -0.49 22.83 -8.62
N LYS A 211 -1.11 21.90 -7.86
CA LYS A 211 -0.35 20.96 -7.04
C LYS A 211 0.26 19.91 -7.94
N ASP A 212 1.56 19.63 -7.79
CA ASP A 212 2.19 18.48 -8.42
C ASP A 212 1.43 17.21 -7.99
N MET A 213 0.79 16.58 -8.96
CA MET A 213 -0.02 15.41 -8.73
C MET A 213 0.74 14.19 -9.21
N SER A 214 0.87 13.21 -8.33
CA SER A 214 1.36 11.91 -8.74
C SER A 214 0.33 11.24 -9.66
N LEU A 215 0.82 10.59 -10.70
CA LEU A 215 -0.03 9.72 -11.52
C LEU A 215 -0.54 8.57 -10.67
N CYS A 216 -1.80 8.20 -10.90
CA CYS A 216 -2.38 6.98 -10.36
C CYS A 216 -1.46 5.81 -10.71
N GLY A 217 -0.99 5.08 -9.70
CA GLY A 217 0.04 4.08 -9.90
C GLY A 217 0.08 3.04 -8.78
N PHE A 218 0.58 1.85 -9.10
CA PHE A 218 0.88 0.80 -8.14
C PHE A 218 2.19 0.10 -8.45
N GLN A 219 2.72 -0.64 -7.49
CA GLN A 219 3.95 -1.39 -7.64
C GLN A 219 3.75 -2.89 -7.52
N ARG A 220 4.52 -3.64 -8.30
CA ARG A 220 4.78 -5.05 -8.10
C ARG A 220 6.26 -5.24 -7.78
N LEU A 221 6.55 -5.76 -6.61
CA LEU A 221 7.91 -6.06 -6.18
C LEU A 221 8.22 -7.53 -6.47
N GLU A 222 9.34 -7.80 -7.14
CA GLU A 222 9.84 -9.14 -7.40
C GLU A 222 11.03 -9.42 -6.50
N VAL A 223 10.90 -10.40 -5.61
CA VAL A 223 12.01 -10.94 -4.83
C VAL A 223 12.66 -12.05 -5.65
N THR A 224 13.91 -11.84 -6.00
CA THR A 224 14.69 -12.76 -6.83
C THR A 224 15.30 -13.90 -5.99
N ASN A 225 15.85 -14.92 -6.65
CA ASN A 225 16.45 -16.08 -5.98
C ASN A 225 17.64 -15.72 -5.08
N ASN A 226 18.34 -14.63 -5.38
CA ASN A 226 19.47 -14.16 -4.57
C ASN A 226 19.02 -13.25 -3.39
N GLY A 227 17.72 -12.94 -3.28
CA GLY A 227 17.15 -12.08 -2.24
C GLY A 227 17.12 -10.59 -2.60
N SER A 228 17.56 -10.20 -3.81
CA SER A 228 17.39 -8.83 -4.28
C SER A 228 15.93 -8.56 -4.60
N ILE A 229 15.49 -7.29 -4.46
CA ILE A 229 14.14 -6.87 -4.79
C ILE A 229 14.20 -5.92 -5.97
N ASN A 230 13.43 -6.22 -7.00
CA ASN A 230 13.18 -5.34 -8.14
C ASN A 230 11.75 -4.83 -8.08
N SER A 231 11.53 -3.58 -8.49
CA SER A 231 10.19 -3.02 -8.61
C SER A 231 9.82 -2.85 -10.09
N LYS A 232 8.55 -3.12 -10.39
CA LYS A 232 7.91 -2.64 -11.60
C LYS A 232 6.74 -1.75 -11.19
N ASN A 233 6.80 -0.48 -11.62
CA ASN A 233 5.72 0.47 -11.49
C ASN A 233 4.75 0.28 -12.65
N TYR A 234 3.47 0.50 -12.38
CA TYR A 234 2.39 0.52 -13.35
C TYR A 234 1.60 1.80 -13.14
N TYR A 235 1.35 2.53 -14.22
CA TYR A 235 0.66 3.81 -14.17
C TYR A 235 -0.63 3.79 -14.99
N LEU A 236 -1.55 4.71 -14.71
CA LEU A 236 -2.85 4.78 -15.36
C LEU A 236 -2.76 4.98 -16.88
N ASP A 237 -1.77 5.71 -17.36
CA ASP A 237 -1.51 5.94 -18.78
C ASP A 237 -1.06 4.67 -19.54
N GLU A 238 -0.66 3.60 -18.82
CA GLU A 238 -0.36 2.29 -19.41
C GLU A 238 -1.64 1.42 -19.62
N VAL A 239 -2.80 1.86 -19.10
CA VAL A 239 -4.08 1.14 -19.27
C VAL A 239 -4.64 1.49 -20.65
N LYS A 240 -4.51 0.57 -21.58
CA LYS A 240 -5.07 0.66 -22.94
C LYS A 240 -6.24 -0.28 -23.11
#